data_b4049a54fda83d0070476d0ab00a86cf
#
_entry.id   b4049a54fda83d0070476d0ab00a86cf
#
_cell.length_a   1.000
_cell.length_b   1.000
_cell.length_c   1.000
_cell.angle_alpha   90.00
_cell.angle_beta   90.00
_cell.angle_gamma   90.00
#
_symmetry.space_group_name_H-M   'P 1'
#
loop_
_entity.id
_entity.type
_entity.pdbx_description
1 polymer ?
#
loop_
_entity_poly.entity_id
_entity_poly.type
_entity_poly.pdbx_seq_one_letter_code
_entity_poly.pdbx_strand_id
1 'polypeptide(L)'
;MNSIASRPLLSGEDLDTAIDQARTELAGLLRGSEDIVGTGGQEAVAEARTLLAALLDRRVTEAAARMDERDGRAVAAARADRNEAIAVTGALLYWLSADEAAWPEVALTFGRLSYDRYTDPWPGAESPDPDDLDAACDLLLRGARYDDADERTTLYLFLALRDRQHLLACPNDAKALMTWGRRLLMFPDAGGLGRSSLHDMLEFEPFLVTAQ
;
A
#
# COMPACT_ATOMS: atom_id res chain seq x y z
N MET A 1 -16.47 -14.36 8.31
CA MET A 1 -15.11 -14.01 7.94
C MET A 1 -14.46 -13.37 9.17
N ASN A 2 -13.48 -14.03 9.80
CA ASN A 2 -12.78 -13.46 10.94
C ASN A 2 -11.77 -12.45 10.39
N SER A 3 -11.95 -11.18 10.76
CA SER A 3 -11.05 -10.08 10.39
C SER A 3 -9.60 -10.42 10.75
N ILE A 4 -8.71 -10.37 9.76
CA ILE A 4 -7.25 -10.58 9.88
C ILE A 4 -6.64 -9.57 10.88
N ALA A 5 -7.31 -8.42 11.08
CA ALA A 5 -6.90 -7.36 12.00
C ALA A 5 -6.87 -7.75 13.50
N SER A 6 -7.39 -8.92 13.88
CA SER A 6 -7.52 -9.35 15.28
C SER A 6 -6.49 -10.41 15.73
N ARG A 7 -5.47 -10.73 14.91
CA ARG A 7 -4.42 -11.64 15.37
C ARG A 7 -3.48 -10.96 16.37
N PRO A 8 -3.05 -11.65 17.45
CA PRO A 8 -2.13 -11.09 18.44
C PRO A 8 -0.84 -10.63 17.78
N LEU A 9 -0.25 -9.57 18.32
CA LEU A 9 1.04 -9.04 17.87
C LEU A 9 2.09 -10.16 17.96
N LEU A 10 2.51 -10.68 16.80
CA LEU A 10 3.59 -11.66 16.71
C LEU A 10 4.93 -10.96 17.01
N SER A 11 5.85 -11.65 17.68
CA SER A 11 7.25 -11.18 17.78
C SER A 11 7.94 -11.22 16.41
N GLY A 12 9.12 -10.59 16.27
CA GLY A 12 9.85 -10.59 15.01
C GLY A 12 10.17 -12.01 14.50
N GLU A 13 10.59 -12.92 15.40
CA GLU A 13 10.85 -14.33 15.05
C GLU A 13 9.57 -15.08 14.65
N ASP A 14 8.45 -14.79 15.32
CA ASP A 14 7.14 -15.35 14.96
C ASP A 14 6.68 -14.84 13.59
N LEU A 15 6.99 -13.58 13.25
CA LEU A 15 6.62 -12.98 11.96
C LEU A 15 7.37 -13.62 10.80
N ASP A 16 8.69 -13.84 10.92
CA ASP A 16 9.50 -14.52 9.91
C ASP A 16 9.02 -15.95 9.69
N THR A 17 8.76 -16.67 10.77
CA THR A 17 8.21 -18.04 10.71
C THR A 17 6.83 -18.05 10.02
N ALA A 18 5.96 -17.09 10.34
CA ALA A 18 4.64 -16.98 9.73
C ALA A 18 4.72 -16.69 8.22
N ILE A 19 5.67 -15.84 7.79
CA ILE A 19 5.90 -15.53 6.38
C ILE A 19 6.38 -16.78 5.63
N ASP A 20 7.36 -17.53 6.18
CA ASP A 20 7.87 -18.73 5.56
C ASP A 20 6.82 -19.85 5.46
N GLN A 21 5.95 -19.97 6.47
CA GLN A 21 4.80 -20.86 6.41
C GLN A 21 3.82 -20.45 5.31
N ALA A 22 3.46 -19.16 5.23
CA ALA A 22 2.55 -18.65 4.21
C ALA A 22 3.12 -18.84 2.78
N ARG A 23 4.43 -18.62 2.58
CA ARG A 23 5.12 -18.91 1.30
C ARG A 23 5.05 -20.38 0.94
N THR A 24 5.28 -21.25 1.92
CA THR A 24 5.26 -22.71 1.72
C THR A 24 3.85 -23.19 1.36
N GLU A 25 2.84 -22.69 2.05
CA GLU A 25 1.43 -22.99 1.78
C GLU A 25 1.03 -22.53 0.38
N LEU A 26 1.32 -21.27 0.04
CA LEU A 26 1.03 -20.74 -1.29
C LEU A 26 1.72 -21.54 -2.40
N ALA A 27 3.00 -21.88 -2.22
CA ALA A 27 3.73 -22.69 -3.18
C ALA A 27 3.16 -24.12 -3.31
N GLY A 28 2.62 -24.68 -2.23
CA GLY A 28 1.91 -25.95 -2.21
C GLY A 28 0.61 -25.90 -3.02
N LEU A 29 -0.21 -24.87 -2.77
CA LEU A 29 -1.46 -24.63 -3.47
C LEU A 29 -1.25 -24.39 -4.97
N LEU A 30 -0.25 -23.60 -5.35
CA LEU A 30 0.06 -23.33 -6.76
C LEU A 30 0.52 -24.57 -7.52
N ARG A 31 1.28 -25.47 -6.89
CA ARG A 31 1.68 -26.75 -7.50
C ARG A 31 0.52 -27.74 -7.65
N GLY A 32 -0.41 -27.74 -6.70
CA GLY A 32 -1.61 -28.57 -6.76
C GLY A 32 -2.70 -28.02 -7.68
N SER A 33 -2.64 -26.75 -8.07
CA SER A 33 -3.67 -26.10 -8.89
C SER A 33 -3.66 -26.51 -10.36
N GLU A 34 -2.61 -27.14 -10.86
CA GLU A 34 -2.59 -27.71 -12.21
C GLU A 34 -3.64 -28.85 -12.36
N ASP A 35 -4.02 -29.51 -11.25
CA ASP A 35 -5.03 -30.57 -11.21
C ASP A 35 -6.41 -30.12 -10.69
N ILE A 36 -6.53 -28.87 -10.17
CA ILE A 36 -7.76 -28.38 -9.51
C ILE A 36 -8.46 -27.33 -10.39
N VAL A 37 -9.18 -27.78 -11.40
CA VAL A 37 -10.16 -26.96 -12.16
C VAL A 37 -11.45 -26.80 -11.33
N GLY A 38 -11.35 -26.22 -10.13
CA GLY A 38 -12.49 -26.01 -9.24
C GLY A 38 -12.40 -24.69 -8.45
N THR A 39 -13.55 -24.06 -8.20
CA THR A 39 -13.67 -22.78 -7.48
C THR A 39 -13.00 -22.79 -6.09
N GLY A 40 -12.98 -23.92 -5.38
CA GLY A 40 -12.36 -24.04 -4.05
C GLY A 40 -10.84 -23.91 -4.04
N GLY A 41 -10.13 -24.29 -5.11
CA GLY A 41 -8.68 -24.13 -5.20
C GLY A 41 -8.26 -22.67 -5.41
N GLN A 42 -9.04 -21.92 -6.18
CA GLN A 42 -8.80 -20.49 -6.42
C GLN A 42 -9.01 -19.65 -5.15
N GLU A 43 -10.05 -19.97 -4.38
CA GLU A 43 -10.33 -19.30 -3.11
C GLU A 43 -9.20 -19.52 -2.10
N ALA A 44 -8.70 -20.77 -1.95
CA ALA A 44 -7.57 -21.08 -1.08
C ALA A 44 -6.28 -20.35 -1.50
N VAL A 45 -6.00 -20.24 -2.79
CA VAL A 45 -4.85 -19.46 -3.30
C VAL A 45 -5.02 -17.97 -3.00
N ALA A 46 -6.23 -17.42 -3.14
CA ALA A 46 -6.51 -16.01 -2.83
C ALA A 46 -6.35 -15.73 -1.33
N GLU A 47 -6.82 -16.62 -0.45
CA GLU A 47 -6.64 -16.50 1.00
C GLU A 47 -5.16 -16.56 1.40
N ALA A 48 -4.39 -17.50 0.84
CA ALA A 48 -2.96 -17.64 1.11
C ALA A 48 -2.17 -16.41 0.63
N ARG A 49 -2.51 -15.86 -0.53
CA ARG A 49 -1.92 -14.59 -1.03
C ARG A 49 -2.25 -13.41 -0.13
N THR A 50 -3.50 -13.28 0.30
CA THR A 50 -3.95 -12.20 1.19
C THR A 50 -3.19 -12.25 2.51
N LEU A 51 -3.04 -13.44 3.09
CA LEU A 51 -2.28 -13.62 4.31
C LEU A 51 -0.80 -13.25 4.12
N LEU A 52 -0.16 -13.75 3.07
CA LEU A 52 1.25 -13.46 2.78
C LEU A 52 1.47 -11.95 2.56
N ALA A 53 0.62 -11.30 1.79
CA ALA A 53 0.70 -9.86 1.55
C ALA A 53 0.59 -9.05 2.85
N ALA A 54 -0.33 -9.40 3.73
CA ALA A 54 -0.51 -8.72 5.02
C ALA A 54 0.71 -8.90 5.96
N LEU A 55 1.30 -10.10 5.98
CA LEU A 55 2.50 -10.37 6.77
C LEU A 55 3.72 -9.60 6.24
N LEU A 56 3.90 -9.55 4.92
CA LEU A 56 4.98 -8.82 4.27
C LEU A 56 4.83 -7.30 4.47
N ASP A 57 3.64 -6.72 4.27
CA ASP A 57 3.36 -5.29 4.54
C ASP A 57 3.68 -4.93 5.99
N ARG A 58 3.31 -5.79 6.92
CA ARG A 58 3.66 -5.61 8.33
C ARG A 58 5.18 -5.64 8.55
N ARG A 59 5.90 -6.62 7.98
CA ARG A 59 7.36 -6.72 8.13
C ARG A 59 8.08 -5.51 7.54
N VAL A 60 7.66 -5.04 6.37
CA VAL A 60 8.18 -3.80 5.75
C VAL A 60 7.94 -2.59 6.67
N THR A 61 6.74 -2.45 7.21
CA THR A 61 6.40 -1.35 8.13
C THR A 61 7.24 -1.39 9.41
N GLU A 62 7.41 -2.57 10.02
CA GLU A 62 8.25 -2.74 11.22
C GLU A 62 9.74 -2.54 10.92
N ALA A 63 10.21 -2.97 9.75
CA ALA A 63 11.58 -2.73 9.32
C ALA A 63 11.83 -1.23 9.10
N ALA A 64 10.96 -0.53 8.40
CA ALA A 64 11.08 0.92 8.19
C ALA A 64 11.16 1.71 9.50
N ALA A 65 10.39 1.32 10.52
CA ALA A 65 10.37 1.97 11.83
C ALA A 65 11.66 1.77 12.66
N ARG A 66 12.44 0.72 12.36
CA ARG A 66 13.63 0.32 13.16
C ARG A 66 14.93 0.38 12.40
N MET A 67 14.86 0.64 11.10
CA MET A 67 16.00 0.50 10.20
C MET A 67 17.08 1.54 10.46
N ASP A 68 18.31 1.07 10.66
CA ASP A 68 19.50 1.88 10.43
C ASP A 68 19.74 1.90 8.90
N GLU A 69 19.57 3.07 8.28
CA GLU A 69 19.78 3.28 6.84
C GLU A 69 21.19 2.89 6.36
N ARG A 70 22.12 2.70 7.30
CA ARG A 70 23.49 2.24 7.04
C ARG A 70 23.60 0.72 6.92
N ASP A 71 22.58 -0.03 7.36
CA ASP A 71 22.55 -1.48 7.19
C ASP A 71 21.98 -1.84 5.80
N GLY A 72 22.87 -1.89 4.82
CA GLY A 72 22.51 -2.24 3.45
C GLY A 72 21.86 -3.61 3.30
N ARG A 73 22.06 -4.55 4.24
CA ARG A 73 21.36 -5.86 4.20
C ARG A 73 19.92 -5.73 4.65
N ALA A 74 19.68 -4.98 5.72
CA ALA A 74 18.33 -4.73 6.20
C ALA A 74 17.51 -3.97 5.14
N VAL A 75 18.12 -2.95 4.51
CA VAL A 75 17.51 -2.21 3.39
C VAL A 75 17.16 -3.14 2.23
N ALA A 76 18.09 -3.99 1.79
CA ALA A 76 17.86 -4.92 0.68
C ALA A 76 16.74 -5.93 1.00
N ALA A 77 16.70 -6.44 2.23
CA ALA A 77 15.64 -7.35 2.67
C ALA A 77 14.27 -6.68 2.67
N ALA A 78 14.15 -5.46 3.21
CA ALA A 78 12.89 -4.73 3.22
C ALA A 78 12.39 -4.40 1.80
N ARG A 79 13.29 -4.07 0.86
CA ARG A 79 12.93 -3.90 -0.55
C ARG A 79 12.44 -5.18 -1.19
N ALA A 80 13.10 -6.31 -0.91
CA ALA A 80 12.68 -7.61 -1.42
C ALA A 80 11.27 -7.97 -0.93
N ASP A 81 11.00 -7.77 0.35
CA ASP A 81 9.69 -8.00 0.95
C ASP A 81 8.60 -7.10 0.35
N ARG A 82 8.90 -5.82 0.18
CA ARG A 82 7.97 -4.87 -0.46
C ARG A 82 7.66 -5.30 -1.90
N ASN A 83 8.67 -5.67 -2.67
CA ASN A 83 8.48 -6.10 -4.06
C ASN A 83 7.70 -7.43 -4.13
N GLU A 84 7.93 -8.35 -3.21
CA GLU A 84 7.14 -9.58 -3.10
C GLU A 84 5.69 -9.27 -2.74
N ALA A 85 5.45 -8.38 -1.78
CA ALA A 85 4.10 -7.96 -1.39
C ALA A 85 3.35 -7.30 -2.56
N ILE A 86 4.02 -6.46 -3.36
CA ILE A 86 3.47 -5.86 -4.59
C ILE A 86 3.10 -6.96 -5.60
N ALA A 87 3.98 -7.93 -5.84
CA ALA A 87 3.72 -9.02 -6.77
C ALA A 87 2.52 -9.88 -6.31
N VAL A 88 2.44 -10.20 -5.03
CA VAL A 88 1.35 -11.01 -4.45
C VAL A 88 0.02 -10.26 -4.50
N THR A 89 -0.01 -8.98 -4.13
CA THR A 89 -1.24 -8.16 -4.17
C THR A 89 -1.67 -7.85 -5.61
N GLY A 90 -0.72 -7.62 -6.52
CA GLY A 90 -1.01 -7.46 -7.95
C GLY A 90 -1.65 -8.70 -8.57
N ALA A 91 -1.13 -9.88 -8.22
CA ALA A 91 -1.74 -11.14 -8.64
C ALA A 91 -3.16 -11.34 -8.07
N LEU A 92 -3.42 -10.87 -6.83
CA LEU A 92 -4.77 -10.89 -6.25
C LEU A 92 -5.72 -9.95 -7.00
N LEU A 93 -5.30 -8.72 -7.29
CA LEU A 93 -6.12 -7.74 -8.02
C LEU A 93 -6.50 -8.22 -9.42
N TYR A 94 -5.65 -9.02 -10.05
CA TYR A 94 -5.96 -9.62 -11.34
C TYR A 94 -7.11 -10.64 -11.28
N TRP A 95 -7.22 -11.37 -10.14
CA TRP A 95 -8.24 -12.41 -9.97
C TRP A 95 -9.51 -11.94 -9.29
N LEU A 96 -9.41 -10.93 -8.41
CA LEU A 96 -10.58 -10.39 -7.70
C LEU A 96 -11.40 -9.49 -8.62
N SER A 97 -12.69 -9.68 -8.61
CA SER A 97 -13.63 -8.72 -9.18
C SER A 97 -13.69 -7.46 -8.30
N ALA A 98 -13.83 -6.29 -8.89
CA ALA A 98 -13.97 -5.04 -8.15
C ALA A 98 -15.19 -5.00 -7.20
N ASP A 99 -16.16 -5.88 -7.41
CA ASP A 99 -17.37 -6.01 -6.59
C ASP A 99 -17.15 -6.92 -5.37
N GLU A 100 -16.02 -7.63 -5.30
CA GLU A 100 -15.73 -8.50 -4.17
C GLU A 100 -15.34 -7.70 -2.93
N ALA A 101 -15.82 -8.15 -1.76
CA ALA A 101 -15.62 -7.45 -0.49
C ALA A 101 -14.15 -7.29 -0.09
N ALA A 102 -13.26 -8.19 -0.55
CA ALA A 102 -11.82 -8.14 -0.28
C ALA A 102 -11.06 -7.17 -1.20
N TRP A 103 -11.63 -6.80 -2.36
CA TRP A 103 -10.95 -5.99 -3.35
C TRP A 103 -10.45 -4.63 -2.82
N PRO A 104 -11.24 -3.85 -2.07
CA PRO A 104 -10.77 -2.55 -1.55
C PRO A 104 -9.54 -2.67 -0.66
N GLU A 105 -9.49 -3.65 0.24
CA GLU A 105 -8.35 -3.86 1.14
C GLU A 105 -7.07 -4.21 0.36
N VAL A 106 -7.18 -5.10 -0.63
CA VAL A 106 -6.06 -5.47 -1.50
C VAL A 106 -5.59 -4.28 -2.34
N ALA A 107 -6.52 -3.49 -2.89
CA ALA A 107 -6.21 -2.29 -3.65
C ALA A 107 -5.49 -1.22 -2.80
N LEU A 108 -5.93 -1.00 -1.57
CA LEU A 108 -5.28 -0.09 -0.63
C LEU A 108 -3.87 -0.56 -0.27
N THR A 109 -3.70 -1.86 -0.03
CA THR A 109 -2.38 -2.42 0.29
C THR A 109 -1.42 -2.29 -0.89
N PHE A 110 -1.86 -2.67 -2.10
CA PHE A 110 -1.03 -2.51 -3.30
C PHE A 110 -0.69 -1.03 -3.55
N GLY A 111 -1.66 -0.13 -3.44
CA GLY A 111 -1.45 1.30 -3.67
C GLY A 111 -0.44 1.90 -2.68
N ARG A 112 -0.51 1.54 -1.40
CA ARG A 112 0.48 1.98 -0.41
C ARG A 112 1.88 1.48 -0.72
N LEU A 113 2.01 0.18 -0.99
CA LEU A 113 3.31 -0.44 -1.32
C LEU A 113 3.93 0.14 -2.59
N SER A 114 3.11 0.44 -3.61
CA SER A 114 3.57 1.10 -4.85
C SER A 114 4.06 2.52 -4.56
N TYR A 115 3.35 3.28 -3.72
CA TYR A 115 3.80 4.60 -3.31
C TYR A 115 5.09 4.54 -2.49
N ASP A 116 5.23 3.58 -1.57
CA ASP A 116 6.46 3.36 -0.82
C ASP A 116 7.63 2.94 -1.72
N ARG A 117 7.37 2.28 -2.85
CA ARG A 117 8.40 1.97 -3.85
C ARG A 117 8.78 3.21 -4.65
N TYR A 118 7.81 4.00 -5.07
CA TYR A 118 8.04 5.26 -5.76
C TYR A 118 8.87 6.24 -4.92
N THR A 119 8.56 6.38 -3.65
CA THR A 119 9.23 7.32 -2.74
C THR A 119 10.47 6.76 -2.05
N ASP A 120 10.91 5.55 -2.36
CA ASP A 120 11.94 4.79 -1.65
C ASP A 120 13.05 5.69 -1.07
N PRO A 121 13.03 5.98 0.24
CA PRO A 121 13.94 6.95 0.85
C PRO A 121 15.32 6.35 1.16
N TRP A 122 15.50 5.04 0.92
CA TRP A 122 16.67 4.33 1.37
C TRP A 122 17.84 4.47 0.38
N PRO A 123 19.10 4.46 0.90
CA PRO A 123 20.28 4.57 0.05
C PRO A 123 20.32 3.51 -1.04
N GLY A 124 20.73 3.90 -2.26
CA GLY A 124 20.80 3.01 -3.42
C GLY A 124 19.42 2.69 -4.03
N ALA A 125 18.42 3.53 -3.78
CA ALA A 125 17.15 3.47 -4.50
C ALA A 125 17.37 3.67 -6.01
N GLU A 126 16.59 2.95 -6.81
CA GLU A 126 16.45 3.22 -8.24
C GLU A 126 15.73 4.56 -8.45
N SER A 127 15.79 5.08 -9.67
CA SER A 127 15.00 6.29 -10.01
C SER A 127 13.52 5.99 -9.81
N PRO A 128 12.73 6.93 -9.21
CA PRO A 128 11.31 6.76 -9.04
C PRO A 128 10.62 6.41 -10.37
N ASP A 129 9.78 5.38 -10.35
CA ASP A 129 9.00 4.95 -11.52
C ASP A 129 7.64 5.66 -11.49
N PRO A 130 7.32 6.50 -12.50
CA PRO A 130 6.02 7.15 -12.59
C PRO A 130 4.83 6.17 -12.62
N ASP A 131 5.02 4.97 -13.17
CA ASP A 131 3.98 3.94 -13.23
C ASP A 131 3.58 3.46 -11.82
N ASP A 132 4.52 3.45 -10.87
CA ASP A 132 4.24 3.15 -9.47
C ASP A 132 3.37 4.23 -8.82
N LEU A 133 3.62 5.50 -9.13
CA LEU A 133 2.83 6.61 -8.62
C LEU A 133 1.41 6.60 -9.20
N ASP A 134 1.26 6.33 -10.50
CA ASP A 134 -0.04 6.21 -11.15
C ASP A 134 -0.84 5.03 -10.57
N ALA A 135 -0.21 3.86 -10.45
CA ALA A 135 -0.84 2.70 -9.83
C ALA A 135 -1.25 2.96 -8.37
N ALA A 136 -0.41 3.65 -7.60
CA ALA A 136 -0.72 4.04 -6.23
C ALA A 136 -1.96 4.94 -6.17
N CYS A 137 -1.96 6.03 -6.94
CA CYS A 137 -3.10 6.97 -6.95
C CYS A 137 -4.40 6.29 -7.37
N ASP A 138 -4.38 5.52 -8.46
CA ASP A 138 -5.59 4.92 -9.02
C ASP A 138 -6.18 3.85 -8.08
N LEU A 139 -5.33 3.00 -7.50
CA LEU A 139 -5.80 1.93 -6.61
C LEU A 139 -6.19 2.46 -5.24
N LEU A 140 -5.47 3.43 -4.69
CA LEU A 140 -5.86 4.10 -3.45
C LEU A 140 -7.20 4.83 -3.61
N LEU A 141 -7.42 5.57 -4.70
CA LEU A 141 -8.69 6.25 -4.97
C LEU A 141 -9.86 5.28 -5.14
N ARG A 142 -9.64 4.13 -5.76
CA ARG A 142 -10.68 3.12 -5.97
C ARG A 142 -10.96 2.28 -4.74
N GLY A 143 -9.93 2.00 -3.92
CA GLY A 143 -10.07 1.22 -2.70
C GLY A 143 -10.60 2.02 -1.51
N ALA A 144 -10.29 3.32 -1.42
CA ALA A 144 -10.68 4.15 -0.29
C ALA A 144 -12.13 4.62 -0.40
N ARG A 145 -12.83 4.59 0.74
CA ARG A 145 -14.11 5.27 0.95
C ARG A 145 -13.88 6.43 1.90
N TYR A 146 -14.33 7.61 1.52
CA TYR A 146 -14.07 8.84 2.28
C TYR A 146 -14.45 8.73 3.76
N ASP A 147 -15.62 8.17 4.05
CA ASP A 147 -16.15 8.10 5.43
C ASP A 147 -15.42 7.04 6.28
N ASP A 148 -14.90 5.98 5.66
CA ASP A 148 -14.31 4.82 6.35
C ASP A 148 -12.77 4.84 6.33
N ALA A 149 -12.15 5.74 5.53
CA ALA A 149 -10.70 5.79 5.41
C ALA A 149 -10.05 6.18 6.75
N ASP A 150 -9.13 5.35 7.20
CA ASP A 150 -8.29 5.63 8.36
C ASP A 150 -7.25 6.74 8.06
N GLU A 151 -6.56 7.19 9.09
CA GLU A 151 -5.54 8.23 8.99
C GLU A 151 -4.42 7.84 8.01
N ARG A 152 -3.94 6.60 8.09
CA ARG A 152 -2.86 6.09 7.23
C ARG A 152 -3.27 6.10 5.76
N THR A 153 -4.42 5.55 5.43
CA THR A 153 -4.96 5.54 4.06
C THR A 153 -5.15 6.96 3.52
N THR A 154 -5.69 7.85 4.35
CA THR A 154 -5.91 9.25 3.99
C THR A 154 -4.59 9.97 3.73
N LEU A 155 -3.56 9.73 4.54
CA LEU A 155 -2.21 10.28 4.35
C LEU A 155 -1.59 9.81 3.03
N TYR A 156 -1.60 8.51 2.76
CA TYR A 156 -1.04 7.97 1.52
C TYR A 156 -1.75 8.52 0.27
N LEU A 157 -3.08 8.63 0.32
CA LEU A 157 -3.84 9.26 -0.75
C LEU A 157 -3.44 10.72 -0.97
N PHE A 158 -3.35 11.50 0.11
CA PHE A 158 -2.97 12.89 0.02
C PHE A 158 -1.57 13.04 -0.59
N LEU A 159 -0.58 12.29 -0.09
CA LEU A 159 0.79 12.36 -0.56
C LEU A 159 0.95 11.90 -2.03
N ALA A 160 0.35 10.76 -2.39
CA ALA A 160 0.41 10.25 -3.75
C ALA A 160 -0.24 11.21 -4.76
N LEU A 161 -1.42 11.76 -4.43
CA LEU A 161 -2.09 12.74 -5.28
C LEU A 161 -1.29 14.04 -5.42
N ARG A 162 -0.65 14.51 -4.34
CA ARG A 162 0.22 15.68 -4.36
C ARG A 162 1.40 15.46 -5.30
N ASP A 163 2.09 14.33 -5.14
CA ASP A 163 3.28 14.04 -5.95
C ASP A 163 2.91 13.84 -7.43
N ARG A 164 1.78 13.18 -7.73
CA ARG A 164 1.28 13.06 -9.11
C ARG A 164 0.84 14.41 -9.68
N GLN A 165 0.23 15.27 -8.88
CA GLN A 165 -0.14 16.63 -9.28
C GLN A 165 1.11 17.45 -9.63
N HIS A 166 2.18 17.35 -8.84
CA HIS A 166 3.45 18.03 -9.13
C HIS A 166 4.14 17.50 -10.38
N LEU A 167 4.04 16.20 -10.63
CA LEU A 167 4.69 15.56 -11.78
C LEU A 167 3.93 15.81 -13.10
N LEU A 168 2.59 15.68 -13.07
CA LEU A 168 1.77 15.60 -14.28
C LEU A 168 0.78 16.78 -14.44
N ALA A 169 0.66 17.66 -13.44
CA ALA A 169 -0.30 18.76 -13.41
C ALA A 169 -1.74 18.33 -13.78
N CYS A 170 -2.22 17.20 -13.23
CA CYS A 170 -3.51 16.61 -13.56
C CYS A 170 -4.66 17.37 -12.86
N PRO A 171 -5.58 18.04 -13.58
CA PRO A 171 -6.64 18.85 -12.95
C PRO A 171 -7.60 18.03 -12.08
N ASN A 172 -7.80 16.76 -12.37
CA ASN A 172 -8.66 15.89 -11.59
C ASN A 172 -8.05 15.58 -10.22
N ASP A 173 -6.75 15.51 -10.14
CA ASP A 173 -6.04 15.25 -8.89
C ASP A 173 -6.13 16.44 -7.92
N ALA A 174 -6.16 17.66 -8.41
CA ALA A 174 -6.32 18.85 -7.57
C ALA A 174 -7.60 18.80 -6.72
N LYS A 175 -8.72 18.38 -7.32
CA LYS A 175 -9.98 18.23 -6.58
C LYS A 175 -9.91 17.09 -5.56
N ALA A 176 -9.34 15.96 -5.93
CA ALA A 176 -9.16 14.82 -5.03
C ALA A 176 -8.20 15.18 -3.89
N LEU A 177 -7.08 15.83 -4.18
CA LEU A 177 -6.11 16.33 -3.21
C LEU A 177 -6.76 17.21 -2.14
N MET A 178 -7.58 18.19 -2.56
CA MET A 178 -8.32 19.05 -1.63
C MET A 178 -9.30 18.25 -0.75
N THR A 179 -9.98 17.27 -1.33
CA THR A 179 -10.93 16.43 -0.61
C THR A 179 -10.23 15.59 0.47
N TRP A 180 -9.15 14.91 0.10
CA TRP A 180 -8.41 14.04 1.00
C TRP A 180 -7.56 14.82 2.00
N GLY A 181 -7.02 15.98 1.63
CA GLY A 181 -6.34 16.88 2.56
C GLY A 181 -7.28 17.42 3.65
N ARG A 182 -8.52 17.78 3.30
CA ARG A 182 -9.54 18.14 4.30
C ARG A 182 -9.90 16.98 5.22
N ARG A 183 -9.97 15.76 4.69
CA ARG A 183 -10.16 14.56 5.50
C ARG A 183 -9.00 14.36 6.47
N LEU A 184 -7.76 14.54 6.02
CA LEU A 184 -6.56 14.41 6.84
C LEU A 184 -6.55 15.42 8.00
N LEU A 185 -7.04 16.65 7.80
CA LEU A 185 -7.21 17.65 8.87
C LEU A 185 -8.19 17.23 9.98
N MET A 186 -9.03 16.22 9.76
CA MET A 186 -9.93 15.69 10.80
C MET A 186 -9.20 14.81 11.81
N PHE A 187 -8.02 14.28 11.48
CA PHE A 187 -7.20 13.50 12.40
C PHE A 187 -6.33 14.43 13.28
N PRO A 188 -6.05 14.02 14.53
CA PRO A 188 -5.32 14.87 15.49
C PRO A 188 -3.97 15.35 14.99
N ASP A 189 -3.18 14.44 14.43
CA ASP A 189 -1.81 14.69 13.97
C ASP A 189 -1.72 15.08 12.49
N ALA A 190 -2.86 15.12 11.79
CA ALA A 190 -2.91 15.36 10.35
C ALA A 190 -1.90 14.47 9.59
N GLY A 191 -1.84 13.18 9.96
CA GLY A 191 -0.92 12.21 9.38
C GLY A 191 0.56 12.45 9.69
N GLY A 192 0.87 13.14 10.79
CA GLY A 192 2.25 13.51 11.15
C GLY A 192 2.80 14.73 10.39
N LEU A 193 2.05 15.30 9.45
CA LEU A 193 2.48 16.49 8.68
C LEU A 193 2.37 17.79 9.51
N GLY A 194 1.58 17.78 10.58
CA GLY A 194 1.23 18.98 11.34
C GLY A 194 0.12 19.81 10.66
N ARG A 195 -0.86 20.23 11.46
CA ARG A 195 -2.08 20.89 10.93
C ARG A 195 -1.78 22.21 10.20
N SER A 196 -0.80 22.99 10.69
CA SER A 196 -0.42 24.26 10.05
C SER A 196 0.19 24.02 8.67
N SER A 197 1.17 23.11 8.58
CA SER A 197 1.82 22.79 7.31
C SER A 197 0.84 22.20 6.27
N LEU A 198 -0.08 21.33 6.72
CA LEU A 198 -1.11 20.79 5.84
C LEU A 198 -2.09 21.88 5.36
N HIS A 199 -2.42 22.86 6.23
CA HIS A 199 -3.27 23.97 5.85
C HIS A 199 -2.60 24.85 4.79
N ASP A 200 -1.32 25.17 4.98
CA ASP A 200 -0.52 25.91 4.02
C ASP A 200 -0.44 25.18 2.67
N MET A 201 -0.21 23.86 2.67
CA MET A 201 -0.22 23.06 1.45
C MET A 201 -1.56 23.14 0.71
N LEU A 202 -2.68 23.05 1.43
CA LEU A 202 -4.02 23.12 0.82
C LEU A 202 -4.39 24.53 0.31
N GLU A 203 -3.79 25.58 0.83
CA GLU A 203 -4.00 26.94 0.34
C GLU A 203 -3.18 27.25 -0.92
N PHE A 204 -1.96 26.75 -1.01
CA PHE A 204 -1.01 27.13 -2.07
C PHE A 204 -0.94 26.13 -3.26
N GLU A 205 -1.09 24.84 -3.04
CA GLU A 205 -0.95 23.84 -4.11
C GLU A 205 -2.01 23.92 -5.24
N PRO A 206 -3.30 24.22 -4.96
CA PRO A 206 -4.29 24.33 -6.05
C PRO A 206 -4.03 25.47 -7.03
N PHE A 207 -3.28 26.48 -6.64
CA PHE A 207 -3.00 27.66 -7.48
C PHE A 207 -1.86 27.43 -8.48
N LEU A 208 -1.00 26.42 -8.28
CA LEU A 208 0.07 26.09 -9.21
C LEU A 208 -0.45 25.54 -10.54
N VAL A 209 -1.68 25.05 -10.58
CA VAL A 209 -2.32 24.44 -11.77
C VAL A 209 -2.99 25.50 -12.67
N THR A 210 -3.36 26.65 -12.11
CA THR A 210 -4.06 27.71 -12.85
C THR A 210 -3.13 28.76 -13.48
N ALA A 211 -1.83 28.65 -13.24
CA ALA A 211 -0.82 29.63 -13.69
C ALA A 211 -0.07 29.22 -14.97
N GLN A 212 -0.45 28.12 -15.63
CA GLN A 212 0.02 27.70 -16.95
C GLN A 212 -1.12 27.79 -17.97
#